data_721b7d77cb91cf9b478c9bac51356cce
#
_entry.id   721b7d77cb91cf9b478c9bac51356cce
#
_cell.length_a   1.000
_cell.length_b   1.000
_cell.length_c   1.000
_cell.angle_alpha   90.00
_cell.angle_beta   90.00
_cell.angle_gamma   90.00
#
_symmetry.space_group_name_H-M   'P 1'
#
loop_
_entity.id
_entity.type
_entity.pdbx_description
1 polymer ?
#
loop_
_entity_poly.entity_id
_entity_poly.type
_entity_poly.pdbx_seq_one_letter_code
_entity_poly.pdbx_strand_id
1 'polypeptide(L)'
;YLEDVFLNHANLSGLLKKPVNQEQLERNLEKILREQSEAEGKLLIYYQGSHIAIPLQDILFLESRLHKSCIVLKKQEYLCNEKLESLKGQLDGRFLNCHKSYMVNMSYIREFRGREILLEENHVIPVSKARAKEAKERFFEYMSARM
;
A
#
# COMPACT_ATOMS: atom_id res chain seq x y z
N TYR A 1 16.75 -0.04 17.04
CA TYR A 1 17.66 0.11 15.96
C TYR A 1 17.69 1.49 15.31
N LEU A 2 16.57 2.09 15.15
CA LEU A 2 16.53 3.42 14.59
C LEU A 2 17.44 4.36 15.35
N GLU A 3 17.48 4.22 16.65
CA GLU A 3 18.32 5.04 17.44
C GLU A 3 19.78 4.73 17.24
N ASP A 4 20.12 3.51 16.91
CA ASP A 4 21.51 3.18 16.60
C ASP A 4 21.98 3.93 15.40
N VAL A 5 21.14 3.98 14.40
CA VAL A 5 21.49 4.71 13.20
C VAL A 5 21.63 6.18 13.50
N PHE A 6 20.76 6.69 14.33
CA PHE A 6 20.78 8.10 14.63
C PHE A 6 21.78 8.48 15.68
N LEU A 7 21.85 7.72 16.74
CA LEU A 7 22.67 8.10 17.87
C LEU A 7 24.13 7.80 17.69
N ASN A 8 24.43 6.69 17.08
CA ASN A 8 25.80 6.32 16.86
C ASN A 8 26.47 7.19 15.86
N HIS A 9 25.70 7.77 15.04
CA HIS A 9 26.24 8.73 14.15
C HIS A 9 26.24 10.03 14.87
N ALA A 10 27.38 10.50 15.15
CA ALA A 10 27.48 11.83 15.67
C ALA A 10 26.68 12.78 14.83
N ASN A 11 26.35 12.38 13.67
CA ASN A 11 25.57 13.17 12.76
C ASN A 11 24.21 13.56 13.26
N LEU A 12 23.60 12.71 14.03
CA LEU A 12 22.31 13.04 14.57
C LEU A 12 22.43 14.20 15.53
N SER A 13 23.52 14.28 16.23
CA SER A 13 23.78 15.40 17.11
C SER A 13 23.83 16.68 16.33
N GLY A 14 24.39 16.61 15.13
CA GLY A 14 24.44 17.78 14.26
C GLY A 14 23.09 18.30 13.88
N LEU A 15 22.16 17.40 13.69
CA LEU A 15 20.80 17.80 13.39
C LEU A 15 20.15 18.56 14.52
N LEU A 16 20.44 18.15 15.72
CA LEU A 16 19.81 18.74 16.90
C LEU A 16 20.41 20.08 17.29
N LYS A 17 21.54 20.42 16.76
CA LYS A 17 22.18 21.67 17.08
C LYS A 17 21.47 22.88 16.51
N LYS A 18 20.81 22.69 15.42
CA LYS A 18 20.12 23.81 14.78
C LYS A 18 18.67 23.80 15.18
N PRO A 19 18.10 24.98 15.43
CA PRO A 19 16.69 25.02 15.71
C PRO A 19 15.94 24.55 14.48
N VAL A 20 15.10 23.56 14.69
CA VAL A 20 14.32 22.99 13.63
C VAL A 20 12.86 23.19 13.97
N ASN A 21 12.11 23.66 13.01
CA ASN A 21 10.69 23.76 13.15
C ASN A 21 10.14 22.37 13.40
N GLN A 22 9.35 22.20 14.43
CA GLN A 22 8.79 20.91 14.77
C GLN A 22 7.98 20.32 13.62
N GLU A 23 7.27 21.16 12.91
CA GLU A 23 6.49 20.72 11.76
C GLU A 23 7.37 20.17 10.65
N GLN A 24 8.52 20.78 10.40
CA GLN A 24 9.47 20.28 9.43
C GLN A 24 10.05 18.93 9.86
N LEU A 25 10.34 18.82 11.15
CA LEU A 25 10.88 17.59 11.69
C LEU A 25 9.89 16.44 11.52
N GLU A 26 8.62 16.69 11.77
CA GLU A 26 7.58 15.69 11.61
C GLU A 26 7.44 15.27 10.14
N ARG A 27 7.48 16.23 9.22
CA ARG A 27 7.40 15.92 7.79
C ARG A 27 8.59 15.11 7.31
N ASN A 28 9.77 15.44 7.79
CA ASN A 28 10.98 14.70 7.43
C ASN A 28 10.90 13.28 7.95
N LEU A 29 10.39 13.12 9.16
CA LEU A 29 10.25 11.82 9.77
C LEU A 29 9.25 10.96 9.01
N GLU A 30 8.13 11.54 8.61
CA GLU A 30 7.13 10.83 7.81
C GLU A 30 7.72 10.37 6.48
N LYS A 31 8.50 11.22 5.85
CA LYS A 31 9.14 10.89 4.58
C LYS A 31 10.09 9.71 4.75
N ILE A 32 10.90 9.74 5.79
CA ILE A 32 11.86 8.65 6.05
C ILE A 32 11.12 7.35 6.32
N LEU A 33 10.07 7.40 7.12
CA LEU A 33 9.29 6.20 7.41
C LEU A 33 8.64 5.63 6.16
N ARG A 34 8.15 6.52 5.30
CA ARG A 34 7.51 6.09 4.06
C ARG A 34 8.51 5.44 3.11
N GLU A 35 9.67 6.03 2.95
CA GLU A 35 10.73 5.47 2.11
C GLU A 35 11.19 4.12 2.64
N GLN A 36 11.32 3.99 3.94
CA GLN A 36 11.71 2.74 4.55
C GLN A 36 10.65 1.67 4.33
N SER A 37 9.38 2.03 4.46
CA SER A 37 8.27 1.10 4.25
C SER A 37 8.23 0.60 2.81
N GLU A 38 8.46 1.49 1.85
CA GLU A 38 8.49 1.11 0.45
C GLU A 38 9.63 0.14 0.17
N ALA A 39 10.82 0.41 0.73
CA ALA A 39 11.96 -0.46 0.54
C ALA A 39 11.73 -1.85 1.12
N GLU A 40 10.95 -1.94 2.19
CA GLU A 40 10.63 -3.22 2.82
C GLU A 40 9.38 -3.89 2.25
N GLY A 41 8.73 -3.27 1.27
CA GLY A 41 7.51 -3.81 0.70
C GLY A 41 6.33 -3.70 1.66
N LYS A 42 6.18 -2.56 2.28
CA LYS A 42 5.09 -2.29 3.22
C LYS A 42 4.33 -1.04 2.82
N LEU A 43 3.05 -1.02 3.15
CA LEU A 43 2.21 0.14 2.97
C LEU A 43 2.12 0.90 4.28
N LEU A 44 2.45 2.18 4.27
CA LEU A 44 2.37 3.00 5.46
C LEU A 44 1.08 3.81 5.42
N ILE A 45 0.27 3.68 6.46
CA ILE A 45 -0.95 4.46 6.61
C ILE A 45 -1.02 5.08 8.00
N TYR A 46 -1.84 6.12 8.11
CA TYR A 46 -2.13 6.73 9.40
C TYR A 46 -3.51 6.25 9.84
N TYR A 47 -3.57 5.56 10.96
CA TYR A 47 -4.79 4.91 11.41
C TYR A 47 -4.94 5.11 12.92
N GLN A 48 -6.06 5.72 13.32
CA GLN A 48 -6.39 5.94 14.73
C GLN A 48 -5.24 6.53 15.55
N GLY A 49 -4.63 7.57 15.02
CA GLY A 49 -3.57 8.27 15.75
C GLY A 49 -2.19 7.64 15.67
N SER A 50 -2.03 6.58 14.92
CA SER A 50 -0.76 5.88 14.79
C SER A 50 -0.40 5.68 13.33
N HIS A 51 0.89 5.57 13.06
CA HIS A 51 1.36 5.15 11.75
C HIS A 51 1.50 3.64 11.78
N ILE A 52 0.89 2.97 10.81
CA ILE A 52 0.91 1.52 10.72
C ILE A 52 1.56 1.12 9.41
N ALA A 53 2.48 0.17 9.46
CA ALA A 53 3.13 -0.38 8.27
C ALA A 53 2.55 -1.77 8.03
N ILE A 54 1.91 -1.95 6.88
CA ILE A 54 1.25 -3.21 6.53
C ILE A 54 2.05 -3.88 5.42
N PRO A 55 2.54 -5.11 5.62
CA PRO A 55 3.24 -5.80 4.55
C PRO A 55 2.33 -5.95 3.33
N LEU A 56 2.84 -5.60 2.16
CA LEU A 56 2.05 -5.67 0.94
C LEU A 56 1.57 -7.08 0.66
N GLN A 57 2.37 -8.07 1.04
CA GLN A 57 2.01 -9.47 0.84
C GLN A 57 0.79 -9.90 1.65
N ASP A 58 0.44 -9.15 2.69
CA ASP A 58 -0.71 -9.49 3.54
C ASP A 58 -1.99 -8.83 3.07
N ILE A 59 -1.90 -7.92 2.13
CA ILE A 59 -3.07 -7.17 1.65
C ILE A 59 -3.74 -7.94 0.53
N LEU A 60 -5.05 -8.20 0.68
CA LEU A 60 -5.84 -8.82 -0.38
C LEU A 60 -6.22 -7.79 -1.44
N PHE A 61 -6.76 -6.68 -1.00
CA PHE A 61 -7.12 -5.61 -1.92
C PHE A 61 -7.34 -4.31 -1.15
N LEU A 62 -7.37 -3.21 -1.91
CA LEU A 62 -7.71 -1.89 -1.38
C LEU A 62 -8.96 -1.40 -2.10
N GLU A 63 -9.83 -0.76 -1.35
CA GLU A 63 -11.09 -0.25 -1.88
C GLU A 63 -11.27 1.21 -1.51
N SER A 64 -11.72 2.01 -2.46
CA SER A 64 -12.05 3.41 -2.19
C SER A 64 -13.48 3.50 -1.69
N ARG A 65 -13.68 4.15 -0.54
CA ARG A 65 -15.01 4.35 0.04
C ARG A 65 -15.15 5.80 0.46
N LEU A 66 -15.98 6.58 -0.24
CA LEU A 66 -16.29 7.96 0.14
C LEU A 66 -15.05 8.78 0.52
N HIS A 67 -14.08 8.84 -0.39
CA HIS A 67 -12.82 9.59 -0.21
C HIS A 67 -11.89 9.00 0.84
N LYS A 68 -12.21 7.84 1.36
CA LYS A 68 -11.34 7.10 2.26
C LYS A 68 -10.90 5.83 1.56
N SER A 69 -9.93 5.14 2.13
CA SER A 69 -9.48 3.88 1.59
C SER A 69 -9.60 2.79 2.63
N CYS A 70 -10.08 1.65 2.21
CA CYS A 70 -10.17 0.48 3.06
C CYS A 70 -9.12 -0.52 2.59
N ILE A 71 -8.23 -0.93 3.49
CA ILE A 71 -7.20 -1.92 3.19
C ILE A 71 -7.65 -3.24 3.81
N VAL A 72 -7.91 -4.22 2.96
CA VAL A 72 -8.50 -5.49 3.41
C VAL A 72 -7.45 -6.58 3.47
N LEU A 73 -7.31 -7.20 4.63
CA LEU A 73 -6.45 -8.34 4.87
C LEU A 73 -7.32 -9.57 5.15
N LYS A 74 -6.72 -10.72 5.35
CA LYS A 74 -7.49 -11.95 5.56
C LYS A 74 -8.38 -11.91 6.80
N LYS A 75 -7.89 -11.32 7.88
CA LYS A 75 -8.62 -11.35 9.15
C LYS A 75 -9.03 -9.98 9.67
N GLN A 76 -8.68 -8.94 8.97
CA GLN A 76 -9.00 -7.59 9.43
C GLN A 76 -8.95 -6.61 8.28
N GLU A 77 -9.45 -5.43 8.53
CA GLU A 77 -9.37 -4.36 7.54
C GLU A 77 -9.09 -3.05 8.26
N TYR A 78 -8.48 -2.13 7.52
CA TYR A 78 -8.17 -0.80 8.04
C TYR A 78 -8.85 0.23 7.15
N LEU A 79 -9.58 1.15 7.76
CA LEU A 79 -10.15 2.28 7.03
C LEU A 79 -9.34 3.51 7.38
N CYS A 80 -8.70 4.10 6.40
CA CYS A 80 -7.88 5.30 6.61
C CYS A 80 -8.44 6.46 5.80
N ASN A 81 -8.02 7.68 6.17
CA ASN A 81 -8.51 8.88 5.51
C ASN A 81 -7.78 9.24 4.22
N GLU A 82 -6.74 8.50 3.87
CA GLU A 82 -6.02 8.74 2.64
C GLU A 82 -6.80 8.22 1.44
N LYS A 83 -6.70 8.93 0.34
CA LYS A 83 -7.37 8.51 -0.89
C LYS A 83 -6.59 7.37 -1.53
N LEU A 84 -7.31 6.52 -2.26
CA LEU A 84 -6.68 5.40 -2.96
C LEU A 84 -5.57 5.86 -3.91
N GLU A 85 -5.79 6.99 -4.58
CA GLU A 85 -4.77 7.54 -5.47
C GLU A 85 -3.46 7.83 -4.74
N SER A 86 -3.55 8.30 -3.51
CA SER A 86 -2.37 8.58 -2.71
C SER A 86 -1.63 7.31 -2.31
N LEU A 87 -2.37 6.23 -2.10
CA LEU A 87 -1.78 4.97 -1.68
C LEU A 87 -1.17 4.19 -2.83
N LYS A 88 -1.64 4.41 -4.06
CA LYS A 88 -1.13 3.69 -5.22
C LYS A 88 0.37 3.80 -5.40
N GLY A 89 0.93 4.94 -5.05
CA GLY A 89 2.37 5.16 -5.19
C GLY A 89 3.22 4.28 -4.29
N GLN A 90 2.62 3.68 -3.27
CA GLN A 90 3.33 2.79 -2.35
C GLN A 90 3.18 1.32 -2.73
N LEU A 91 2.37 1.02 -3.74
CA LEU A 91 2.12 -0.36 -4.15
C LEU A 91 3.09 -0.78 -5.24
N ASP A 92 3.37 -2.07 -5.31
CA ASP A 92 4.30 -2.61 -6.30
C ASP A 92 3.55 -3.34 -7.42
N GLY A 93 4.29 -4.06 -8.25
CA GLY A 93 3.74 -4.72 -9.42
C GLY A 93 2.78 -5.87 -9.16
N ARG A 94 2.65 -6.30 -7.90
CA ARG A 94 1.69 -7.36 -7.57
C ARG A 94 0.25 -6.86 -7.51
N PHE A 95 0.05 -5.55 -7.54
CA PHE A 95 -1.27 -4.95 -7.45
C PHE A 95 -1.82 -4.58 -8.81
N LEU A 96 -3.07 -4.94 -9.02
CA LEU A 96 -3.76 -4.71 -10.28
C LEU A 96 -4.86 -3.67 -10.11
N ASN A 97 -4.83 -2.65 -10.95
CA ASN A 97 -5.87 -1.61 -10.94
C ASN A 97 -6.98 -2.05 -11.90
N CYS A 98 -7.90 -2.87 -11.41
CA CYS A 98 -8.97 -3.42 -12.23
C CYS A 98 -10.23 -2.54 -12.26
N HIS A 99 -10.29 -1.58 -11.38
CA HIS A 99 -11.43 -0.68 -11.26
C HIS A 99 -10.94 0.60 -10.61
N LYS A 100 -11.56 1.73 -10.91
CA LYS A 100 -11.13 3.01 -10.34
C LYS A 100 -11.15 3.02 -8.82
N SER A 101 -11.99 2.18 -8.23
CA SER A 101 -12.16 2.11 -6.78
C SER A 101 -11.45 0.91 -6.13
N TYR A 102 -10.71 0.13 -6.88
CA TYR A 102 -10.10 -1.09 -6.36
C TYR A 102 -8.68 -1.29 -6.85
N MET A 103 -7.84 -1.76 -5.94
CA MET A 103 -6.50 -2.27 -6.26
C MET A 103 -6.42 -3.67 -5.67
N VAL A 104 -6.16 -4.67 -6.49
CA VAL A 104 -6.23 -6.08 -6.09
C VAL A 104 -4.83 -6.69 -6.11
N ASN A 105 -4.49 -7.41 -5.05
CA ASN A 105 -3.24 -8.16 -4.99
C ASN A 105 -3.40 -9.42 -5.85
N MET A 106 -2.68 -9.46 -6.96
CA MET A 106 -2.80 -10.57 -7.90
C MET A 106 -2.39 -11.92 -7.33
N SER A 107 -1.59 -11.92 -6.26
CA SER A 107 -1.20 -13.17 -5.59
C SER A 107 -2.37 -13.92 -4.98
N TYR A 108 -3.45 -13.22 -4.69
CA TYR A 108 -4.62 -13.81 -4.03
C TYR A 108 -5.79 -14.07 -4.98
N ILE A 109 -5.61 -13.85 -6.27
CA ILE A 109 -6.68 -14.09 -7.24
C ILE A 109 -6.86 -15.60 -7.42
N ARG A 110 -8.07 -16.07 -7.17
CA ARG A 110 -8.44 -17.44 -7.39
C ARG A 110 -9.01 -17.67 -8.77
N GLU A 111 -9.76 -16.70 -9.27
CA GLU A 111 -10.40 -16.82 -10.56
C GLU A 111 -10.65 -15.44 -11.16
N PHE A 112 -10.37 -15.32 -12.44
CA PHE A 112 -10.67 -14.11 -13.19
C PHE A 112 -11.81 -14.48 -14.14
N ARG A 113 -13.01 -14.05 -13.79
CA ARG A 113 -14.21 -14.47 -14.50
C ARG A 113 -14.88 -13.26 -15.16
N GLY A 114 -14.68 -13.11 -16.47
CA GLY A 114 -15.28 -12.01 -17.20
C GLY A 114 -14.92 -10.66 -16.61
N ARG A 115 -15.86 -10.05 -15.95
CA ARG A 115 -15.67 -8.74 -15.32
C ARG A 115 -15.70 -8.81 -13.80
N GLU A 116 -15.38 -9.96 -13.27
CA GLU A 116 -15.27 -10.14 -11.83
C GLU A 116 -13.98 -10.88 -11.51
N ILE A 117 -13.40 -10.55 -10.37
CA ILE A 117 -12.23 -11.23 -9.86
C ILE A 117 -12.60 -11.84 -8.52
N LEU A 118 -12.40 -13.16 -8.41
CA LEU A 118 -12.62 -13.85 -7.15
C LEU A 118 -11.29 -13.97 -6.42
N LEU A 119 -11.26 -13.48 -5.20
CA LEU A 119 -10.09 -13.56 -4.34
C LEU A 119 -10.30 -14.62 -3.28
N GLU A 120 -9.23 -14.97 -2.60
CA GLU A 120 -9.33 -15.83 -1.43
C GLU A 120 -10.24 -15.15 -0.41
N GLU A 121 -10.78 -15.95 0.49
CA GLU A 121 -11.75 -15.48 1.50
C GLU A 121 -13.06 -14.98 0.89
N ASN A 122 -13.37 -15.45 -0.32
CA ASN A 122 -14.66 -15.20 -0.98
C ASN A 122 -14.98 -13.75 -1.30
N HIS A 123 -13.96 -12.95 -1.51
CA HIS A 123 -14.17 -11.58 -1.96
C HIS A 123 -14.37 -11.56 -3.47
N VAL A 124 -15.33 -10.78 -3.93
CA VAL A 124 -15.60 -10.61 -5.36
C VAL A 124 -15.38 -9.14 -5.70
N ILE A 125 -14.47 -8.89 -6.63
CA ILE A 125 -14.08 -7.54 -7.00
C ILE A 125 -14.52 -7.28 -8.45
N PRO A 126 -15.22 -6.18 -8.70
CA PRO A 126 -15.65 -5.86 -10.06
C PRO A 126 -14.49 -5.34 -10.90
N VAL A 127 -14.54 -5.62 -12.17
CA VAL A 127 -13.58 -5.12 -13.14
C VAL A 127 -14.31 -4.15 -14.05
N SER A 128 -13.83 -2.93 -14.18
CA SER A 128 -14.50 -1.96 -15.03
C SER A 128 -14.38 -2.36 -16.49
N LYS A 129 -15.40 -2.02 -17.27
CA LYS A 129 -15.41 -2.34 -18.70
C LYS A 129 -14.18 -1.78 -19.39
N ALA A 130 -13.82 -0.55 -19.05
CA ALA A 130 -12.71 0.13 -19.70
C ALA A 130 -11.36 -0.52 -19.40
N ARG A 131 -11.26 -1.23 -18.30
CA ARG A 131 -10.00 -1.83 -17.84
C ARG A 131 -9.94 -3.33 -17.97
N ALA A 132 -11.02 -3.96 -18.41
CA ALA A 132 -11.12 -5.42 -18.41
C ALA A 132 -10.02 -6.08 -19.23
N LYS A 133 -9.76 -5.57 -20.42
CA LYS A 133 -8.76 -6.15 -21.30
C LYS A 133 -7.35 -6.02 -20.72
N GLU A 134 -7.01 -4.82 -20.28
CA GLU A 134 -5.70 -4.55 -19.70
C GLU A 134 -5.50 -5.33 -18.40
N ALA A 135 -6.53 -5.40 -17.57
CA ALA A 135 -6.46 -6.13 -16.33
C ALA A 135 -6.17 -7.62 -16.58
N LYS A 136 -6.85 -8.20 -17.55
CA LYS A 136 -6.67 -9.60 -17.88
C LYS A 136 -5.26 -9.87 -18.41
N GLU A 137 -4.75 -8.98 -19.26
CA GLU A 137 -3.40 -9.09 -19.78
C GLU A 137 -2.35 -8.99 -18.66
N ARG A 138 -2.52 -8.02 -17.77
CA ARG A 138 -1.64 -7.85 -16.63
C ARG A 138 -1.62 -9.07 -15.73
N PHE A 139 -2.79 -9.64 -15.49
CA PHE A 139 -2.89 -10.83 -14.67
C PHE A 139 -2.15 -12.01 -15.31
N PHE A 140 -2.33 -12.23 -16.60
CA PHE A 140 -1.62 -13.29 -17.27
C PHE A 140 -0.12 -13.09 -17.27
N GLU A 141 0.34 -11.86 -17.47
CA GLU A 141 1.76 -11.56 -17.39
C GLU A 141 2.33 -11.86 -16.01
N TYR A 142 1.59 -11.48 -14.97
CA TYR A 142 2.01 -11.71 -13.60
C TYR A 142 2.14 -13.20 -13.32
N MET A 143 1.16 -13.98 -13.73
CA MET A 143 1.18 -15.42 -13.52
C MET A 143 2.29 -16.09 -14.31
N SER A 144 2.52 -15.65 -15.53
CA SER A 144 3.59 -16.21 -16.36
C SER A 144 4.96 -15.93 -15.78
N ALA A 145 5.16 -14.75 -15.24
CA ALA A 145 6.45 -14.40 -14.64
C ALA A 145 6.77 -15.21 -13.38
N ARG A 146 5.73 -15.77 -12.75
CA ARG A 146 5.91 -16.55 -11.52
C ARG A 146 6.03 -18.05 -11.79
N MET A 147 5.83 -18.45 -13.01
CA MET A 147 6.01 -19.85 -13.41
C MET A 147 7.45 -20.11 -13.89
#